data_6a667de3dfea73c7014f553d49f4e783
#
_entry.id   6a667de3dfea73c7014f553d49f4e783
#
_cell.length_a   1.000
_cell.length_b   1.000
_cell.length_c   1.000
_cell.angle_alpha   90.00
_cell.angle_beta   90.00
_cell.angle_gamma   90.00
#
_symmetry.space_group_name_H-M   'P 1'
#
loop_
_entity.id
_entity.type
_entity.pdbx_description
1 polymer ?
#
loop_
_entity_poly.entity_id
_entity_poly.type
_entity_poly.pdbx_seq_one_letter_code
_entity_poly.pdbx_strand_id
1 'polypeptide(L)'
;MSVFHKLTIHFETSAQLPPPYSYQYELTLTSSAQFLNVNLQLTYTHRDELDSDEIEAEGFSENDDFKWKGSLEKVWRDELEKLFDRTKLVENVIQDEESDILSIDVEHKSVEGVNPDRVEKGQPKNLSDWQYLAQELVQAIYETSEKERPFELHILDTTSQGSREAILTASFRTRNAQVKRVVDGKSSLRFYPWQDIPSLMEILYAADWL
;
A
#
# COMPACT_ATOMS: atom_id res chain seq x y z
N MET A 1 19.86 10.12 8.23
CA MET A 1 19.49 9.40 9.47
C MET A 1 17.98 9.42 9.52
N SER A 2 17.32 8.31 9.88
CA SER A 2 15.84 8.31 9.99
C SER A 2 15.39 9.35 11.00
N VAL A 3 14.34 10.10 10.67
CA VAL A 3 13.79 11.20 11.48
C VAL A 3 13.02 10.63 12.69
N PHE A 4 12.54 9.40 12.60
CA PHE A 4 11.82 8.69 13.67
C PHE A 4 12.48 7.35 14.00
N HIS A 5 12.19 6.82 15.18
CA HIS A 5 12.59 5.48 15.59
C HIS A 5 11.55 4.45 15.16
N LYS A 6 10.29 4.72 15.47
CA LYS A 6 9.14 3.89 15.14
C LYS A 6 7.96 4.78 14.78
N LEU A 7 7.20 4.37 13.79
CA LEU A 7 5.97 5.02 13.38
C LEU A 7 4.87 3.96 13.30
N THR A 8 3.71 4.25 13.88
CA THR A 8 2.55 3.36 13.82
C THR A 8 1.40 4.11 13.15
N ILE A 9 0.84 3.52 12.10
CA ILE A 9 -0.38 4.00 11.44
C ILE A 9 -1.53 3.18 11.97
N HIS A 10 -2.56 3.86 12.46
CA HIS A 10 -3.85 3.28 12.83
C HIS A 10 -4.85 3.68 11.76
N PHE A 11 -5.54 2.72 11.19
CA PHE A 11 -6.56 2.94 10.20
C PHE A 11 -7.82 2.17 10.56
N GLU A 12 -8.96 2.80 10.32
CA GLU A 12 -10.29 2.20 10.47
C GLU A 12 -11.18 2.72 9.35
N THR A 13 -11.93 1.83 8.72
CA THR A 13 -12.94 2.22 7.73
C THR A 13 -14.06 3.01 8.37
N SER A 14 -14.73 3.86 7.57
CA SER A 14 -15.90 4.61 7.97
C SER A 14 -16.91 3.74 8.73
N ALA A 15 -17.52 4.27 9.79
CA ALA A 15 -18.58 3.61 10.55
C ALA A 15 -19.81 3.29 9.70
N GLN A 16 -19.98 3.91 8.53
CA GLN A 16 -21.06 3.63 7.58
C GLN A 16 -20.77 2.43 6.66
N LEU A 17 -19.51 1.95 6.60
CA LEU A 17 -19.18 0.77 5.83
C LEU A 17 -19.68 -0.48 6.58
N PRO A 18 -20.66 -1.21 6.03
CA PRO A 18 -21.24 -2.34 6.74
C PRO A 18 -20.30 -3.56 6.74
N PRO A 19 -20.51 -4.53 7.64
CA PRO A 19 -19.88 -5.83 7.50
C PRO A 19 -20.42 -6.52 6.21
N PRO A 20 -19.64 -7.40 5.59
CA PRO A 20 -18.34 -7.91 5.99
C PRO A 20 -17.15 -7.04 5.55
N TYR A 21 -17.39 -5.83 5.02
CA TYR A 21 -16.39 -4.97 4.38
C TYR A 21 -15.61 -4.11 5.37
N SER A 22 -16.16 -3.83 6.54
CA SER A 22 -15.52 -3.00 7.55
C SER A 22 -14.29 -3.67 8.15
N TYR A 23 -13.20 -2.91 8.26
CA TYR A 23 -11.94 -3.40 8.83
C TYR A 23 -11.12 -2.27 9.47
N GLN A 24 -10.19 -2.68 10.32
CA GLN A 24 -9.17 -1.81 10.89
C GLN A 24 -7.80 -2.46 10.77
N TYR A 25 -6.75 -1.65 10.78
CA TYR A 25 -5.40 -2.18 10.90
C TYR A 25 -4.48 -1.26 11.70
N GLU A 26 -3.49 -1.92 12.31
CA GLU A 26 -2.31 -1.28 12.86
C GLU A 26 -1.10 -1.66 12.01
N LEU A 27 -0.38 -0.66 11.50
CA LEU A 27 0.80 -0.83 10.68
C LEU A 27 1.99 -0.17 11.38
N THR A 28 2.81 -0.98 12.04
CA THR A 28 4.02 -0.51 12.73
C THR A 28 5.22 -0.57 11.80
N LEU A 29 5.92 0.55 11.66
CA LEU A 29 7.03 0.78 10.73
C LEU A 29 8.29 1.18 11.49
N THR A 30 9.41 0.50 11.23
CA THR A 30 10.72 0.81 11.82
C THR A 30 11.75 0.91 10.70
N SER A 31 12.41 2.07 10.60
CA SER A 31 13.39 2.32 9.56
C SER A 31 14.74 1.66 9.88
N SER A 32 15.31 0.95 8.91
CA SER A 32 16.69 0.46 8.94
C SER A 32 17.49 1.01 7.77
N ALA A 33 18.80 0.76 7.71
CA ALA A 33 19.64 1.33 6.66
C ALA A 33 19.23 0.90 5.23
N GLN A 34 18.71 -0.32 5.07
CA GLN A 34 18.43 -0.92 3.75
C GLN A 34 16.99 -1.33 3.54
N PHE A 35 16.18 -1.40 4.59
CA PHE A 35 14.83 -1.93 4.55
C PHE A 35 13.89 -1.11 5.43
N LEU A 36 12.62 -1.20 5.16
CA LEU A 36 11.55 -0.81 6.07
C LEU A 36 11.03 -2.07 6.77
N ASN A 37 11.28 -2.21 8.07
CA ASN A 37 10.69 -3.31 8.85
C ASN A 37 9.25 -2.98 9.18
N VAL A 38 8.38 -3.95 9.00
CA VAL A 38 6.93 -3.77 9.05
C VAL A 38 6.29 -4.86 9.89
N ASN A 39 5.31 -4.46 10.70
CA ASN A 39 4.38 -5.37 11.36
C ASN A 39 2.96 -4.87 11.10
N LEU A 40 2.18 -5.65 10.35
CA LEU A 40 0.78 -5.40 10.02
C LEU A 40 -0.11 -6.31 10.85
N GLN A 41 -1.15 -5.73 11.45
CA GLN A 41 -2.26 -6.47 12.05
C GLN A 41 -3.55 -5.87 11.48
N LEU A 42 -4.21 -6.60 10.60
CA LEU A 42 -5.48 -6.23 9.97
C LEU A 42 -6.56 -7.15 10.52
N THR A 43 -7.66 -6.57 10.96
CA THR A 43 -8.82 -7.28 11.52
C THR A 43 -10.09 -6.73 10.90
N TYR A 44 -10.95 -7.62 10.43
CA TYR A 44 -12.30 -7.27 9.99
C TYR A 44 -13.21 -7.07 11.19
N THR A 45 -14.03 -6.04 11.13
CA THR A 45 -14.89 -5.64 12.24
C THR A 45 -16.35 -6.03 11.98
N HIS A 46 -17.12 -6.22 13.04
CA HIS A 46 -18.58 -6.45 12.99
C HIS A 46 -19.03 -7.68 12.21
N ARG A 47 -18.14 -8.64 11.91
CA ARG A 47 -18.52 -9.89 11.22
C ARG A 47 -19.35 -10.83 12.08
N ASP A 48 -19.31 -10.67 13.39
CA ASP A 48 -20.17 -11.36 14.36
C ASP A 48 -21.65 -10.95 14.28
N GLU A 49 -21.96 -9.88 13.52
CA GLU A 49 -23.33 -9.45 13.23
C GLU A 49 -23.97 -10.21 12.06
N LEU A 50 -23.18 -10.97 11.28
CA LEU A 50 -23.60 -11.73 10.11
C LEU A 50 -23.45 -13.24 10.37
N ASP A 51 -24.25 -14.05 9.68
CA ASP A 51 -23.99 -15.48 9.66
C ASP A 51 -22.99 -15.88 8.56
N SER A 52 -22.46 -17.11 8.63
CA SER A 52 -21.41 -17.58 7.73
C SER A 52 -21.83 -17.54 6.25
N ASP A 53 -23.09 -17.85 5.96
CA ASP A 53 -23.60 -17.89 4.58
C ASP A 53 -23.65 -16.49 3.97
N GLU A 54 -23.97 -15.46 4.78
CA GLU A 54 -23.96 -14.07 4.36
C GLU A 54 -22.55 -13.58 4.05
N ILE A 55 -21.57 -13.91 4.90
CA ILE A 55 -20.15 -13.57 4.71
C ILE A 55 -19.60 -14.23 3.43
N GLU A 56 -19.90 -15.53 3.22
CA GLU A 56 -19.44 -16.28 2.05
C GLU A 56 -20.10 -15.79 0.75
N ALA A 57 -21.37 -15.35 0.78
CA ALA A 57 -22.06 -14.81 -0.38
C ALA A 57 -21.39 -13.55 -0.94
N GLU A 58 -20.72 -12.76 -0.08
CA GLU A 58 -19.95 -11.57 -0.46
C GLU A 58 -18.47 -11.90 -0.83
N GLY A 59 -18.11 -13.18 -0.83
CA GLY A 59 -16.77 -13.65 -1.22
C GLY A 59 -15.71 -13.57 -0.11
N PHE A 60 -16.15 -13.42 1.14
CA PHE A 60 -15.29 -13.42 2.32
C PHE A 60 -15.36 -14.74 3.08
N SER A 61 -14.53 -14.87 4.10
CA SER A 61 -14.59 -15.95 5.09
C SER A 61 -14.63 -15.38 6.50
N GLU A 62 -15.02 -16.19 7.48
CA GLU A 62 -15.03 -15.77 8.89
C GLU A 62 -13.65 -15.34 9.41
N ASN A 63 -12.57 -15.85 8.81
CA ASN A 63 -11.20 -15.68 9.27
C ASN A 63 -10.29 -15.05 8.22
N ASP A 64 -10.67 -13.89 7.69
CA ASP A 64 -9.84 -13.12 6.75
C ASP A 64 -8.84 -12.17 7.44
N ASP A 65 -8.82 -12.16 8.77
CA ASP A 65 -7.83 -11.41 9.53
C ASP A 65 -6.42 -11.73 9.05
N PHE A 66 -5.60 -10.69 8.94
CA PHE A 66 -4.27 -10.85 8.39
C PHE A 66 -3.20 -10.24 9.30
N LYS A 67 -2.21 -11.06 9.64
CA LYS A 67 -1.04 -10.62 10.41
C LYS A 67 0.22 -10.96 9.62
N TRP A 68 1.08 -9.97 9.47
CA TRP A 68 2.35 -10.14 8.76
C TRP A 68 3.46 -9.33 9.43
N LYS A 69 4.63 -9.94 9.52
CA LYS A 69 5.85 -9.28 10.00
C LYS A 69 7.01 -9.62 9.07
N GLY A 70 7.66 -8.58 8.56
CA GLY A 70 8.75 -8.74 7.61
C GLY A 70 9.43 -7.43 7.28
N SER A 71 10.09 -7.39 6.12
CA SER A 71 10.79 -6.20 5.64
C SER A 71 10.39 -5.91 4.20
N LEU A 72 10.09 -4.65 3.91
CA LEU A 72 9.90 -4.13 2.57
C LEU A 72 11.20 -3.49 2.05
N GLU A 73 11.31 -3.36 0.75
CA GLU A 73 12.48 -2.80 0.08
C GLU A 73 12.74 -1.33 0.49
N LYS A 74 13.97 -0.89 0.29
CA LYS A 74 14.45 0.47 0.64
C LYS A 74 13.56 1.58 0.06
N VAL A 75 12.99 1.38 -1.12
CA VAL A 75 12.11 2.35 -1.77
C VAL A 75 10.95 2.76 -0.87
N TRP A 76 10.38 1.83 -0.11
CA TRP A 76 9.28 2.10 0.82
C TRP A 76 9.72 2.93 2.01
N ARG A 77 10.93 2.69 2.53
CA ARG A 77 11.51 3.55 3.55
C ARG A 77 11.69 4.98 3.03
N ASP A 78 12.27 5.11 1.85
CA ASP A 78 12.58 6.42 1.28
C ASP A 78 11.28 7.22 1.00
N GLU A 79 10.22 6.58 0.55
CA GLU A 79 8.90 7.23 0.34
C GLU A 79 8.24 7.62 1.67
N LEU A 80 8.30 6.75 2.68
CA LEU A 80 7.78 7.05 4.00
C LEU A 80 8.51 8.26 4.62
N GLU A 81 9.85 8.30 4.56
CA GLU A 81 10.65 9.41 5.08
C GLU A 81 10.32 10.72 4.34
N LYS A 82 10.19 10.72 3.02
CA LYS A 82 9.78 11.89 2.24
C LYS A 82 8.40 12.41 2.62
N LEU A 83 7.44 11.51 2.84
CA LEU A 83 6.10 11.90 3.25
C LEU A 83 6.12 12.48 4.67
N PHE A 84 6.82 11.82 5.59
CA PHE A 84 6.91 12.24 6.99
C PHE A 84 7.56 13.61 7.13
N ASP A 85 8.62 13.92 6.38
CA ASP A 85 9.34 15.22 6.44
C ASP A 85 8.44 16.42 6.12
N ARG A 86 7.37 16.24 5.35
CA ARG A 86 6.39 17.28 5.00
C ARG A 86 5.09 17.22 5.80
N THR A 87 5.01 16.30 6.76
CA THR A 87 3.81 16.06 7.56
C THR A 87 3.79 16.93 8.80
N LYS A 88 2.59 17.40 9.15
CA LYS A 88 2.28 18.01 10.44
C LYS A 88 1.14 17.24 11.06
N LEU A 89 1.32 16.79 12.29
CA LEU A 89 0.27 16.13 13.05
C LEU A 89 -0.62 17.16 13.76
N VAL A 90 -1.90 16.86 13.87
CA VAL A 90 -2.91 17.65 14.56
C VAL A 90 -3.60 16.76 15.57
N GLU A 91 -3.59 17.16 16.83
CA GLU A 91 -4.33 16.51 17.90
C GLU A 91 -5.80 16.93 17.89
N ASN A 92 -6.67 16.08 18.42
CA ASN A 92 -8.10 16.37 18.66
C ASN A 92 -8.89 16.79 17.41
N VAL A 93 -8.70 16.09 16.30
CA VAL A 93 -9.53 16.27 15.11
C VAL A 93 -10.92 15.69 15.37
N ILE A 94 -11.95 16.46 15.06
CA ILE A 94 -13.34 15.97 15.07
C ILE A 94 -13.43 14.97 13.91
N GLN A 95 -13.72 13.73 14.25
CA GLN A 95 -13.91 12.65 13.26
C GLN A 95 -15.27 12.78 12.62
N ASP A 96 -15.30 12.65 11.30
CA ASP A 96 -16.51 12.52 10.53
C ASP A 96 -16.86 11.03 10.41
N GLU A 97 -18.05 10.65 10.83
CA GLU A 97 -18.51 9.25 10.80
C GLU A 97 -18.62 8.68 9.37
N GLU A 98 -18.68 9.56 8.36
CA GLU A 98 -18.76 9.17 6.95
C GLU A 98 -17.38 8.88 6.33
N SER A 99 -16.30 9.24 7.02
CA SER A 99 -14.93 9.15 6.50
C SER A 99 -14.11 8.10 7.22
N ASP A 100 -13.18 7.47 6.47
CA ASP A 100 -12.17 6.60 7.05
C ASP A 100 -11.28 7.37 8.03
N ILE A 101 -10.91 6.71 9.10
CA ILE A 101 -10.09 7.27 10.17
C ILE A 101 -8.65 6.83 9.97
N LEU A 102 -7.71 7.79 9.96
CA LEU A 102 -6.29 7.50 9.98
C LEU A 102 -5.59 8.39 10.99
N SER A 103 -4.83 7.79 11.89
CA SER A 103 -3.96 8.50 12.84
C SER A 103 -2.57 7.88 12.87
N ILE A 104 -1.61 8.65 13.37
CA ILE A 104 -0.20 8.26 13.41
C ILE A 104 0.36 8.48 14.80
N ASP A 105 1.09 7.49 15.31
CA ASP A 105 1.92 7.57 16.49
C ASP A 105 3.39 7.54 16.06
N VAL A 106 4.19 8.50 16.51
CA VAL A 106 5.61 8.62 16.18
C VAL A 106 6.45 8.56 17.43
N GLU A 107 7.32 7.58 17.52
CA GLU A 107 8.35 7.48 18.54
C GLU A 107 9.68 8.03 17.98
N HIS A 108 10.17 9.13 18.58
CA HIS A 108 11.44 9.72 18.21
C HIS A 108 12.60 9.07 18.97
N LYS A 109 13.77 8.98 18.33
CA LYS A 109 14.99 8.54 19.03
C LYS A 109 15.40 9.56 20.07
N SER A 110 15.66 9.09 21.28
CA SER A 110 16.39 9.84 22.28
C SER A 110 17.82 10.13 21.76
N VAL A 111 18.20 11.40 21.72
CA VAL A 111 19.61 11.79 21.57
C VAL A 111 20.22 11.70 22.95
N GLU A 112 21.35 11.01 23.12
CA GLU A 112 22.03 10.78 24.40
C GLU A 112 22.04 12.07 25.26
N GLY A 113 21.35 12.03 26.38
CA GLY A 113 21.33 13.08 27.42
C GLY A 113 20.27 14.17 27.29
N VAL A 114 19.41 14.16 26.26
CA VAL A 114 18.38 15.19 26.08
C VAL A 114 17.04 14.56 25.68
N ASN A 115 16.12 14.53 26.64
CA ASN A 115 14.72 14.07 26.61
C ASN A 115 14.48 12.56 26.49
N PRO A 116 13.53 12.02 27.30
CA PRO A 116 13.00 10.67 27.10
C PRO A 116 12.27 10.56 25.77
N ASP A 117 12.08 9.34 25.30
CA ASP A 117 11.37 8.99 24.09
C ASP A 117 10.08 9.82 23.94
N ARG A 118 10.11 10.80 23.04
CA ARG A 118 8.94 11.63 22.76
C ARG A 118 8.02 10.86 21.83
N VAL A 119 6.83 10.59 22.27
CA VAL A 119 5.75 10.09 21.43
C VAL A 119 4.90 11.27 20.98
N GLU A 120 4.76 11.45 19.69
CA GLU A 120 3.86 12.41 19.06
C GLU A 120 2.71 11.65 18.40
N LYS A 121 1.46 12.09 18.66
CA LYS A 121 0.27 11.42 18.17
C LYS A 121 -0.65 12.42 17.49
N GLY A 122 -1.32 12.00 16.44
CA GLY A 122 -2.32 12.83 15.79
C GLY A 122 -2.70 12.39 14.39
N GLN A 123 -3.62 13.16 13.80
CA GLN A 123 -3.98 13.00 12.40
C GLN A 123 -3.05 13.84 11.53
N PRO A 124 -2.53 13.31 10.42
CA PRO A 124 -1.72 14.10 9.50
C PRO A 124 -2.59 15.12 8.74
N LYS A 125 -2.10 16.37 8.60
CA LYS A 125 -2.82 17.39 7.81
C LYS A 125 -2.97 17.02 6.35
N ASN A 126 -2.00 16.31 5.79
CA ASN A 126 -2.01 15.74 4.44
C ASN A 126 -2.56 14.31 4.45
N LEU A 127 -3.78 14.15 4.99
CA LEU A 127 -4.43 12.86 5.24
C LEU A 127 -4.49 11.97 3.99
N SER A 128 -4.88 12.52 2.84
CA SER A 128 -5.02 11.76 1.59
C SER A 128 -3.68 11.14 1.13
N ASP A 129 -2.55 11.85 1.32
CA ASP A 129 -1.23 11.31 0.99
C ASP A 129 -0.89 10.10 1.88
N TRP A 130 -1.28 10.16 3.17
CA TRP A 130 -1.05 9.07 4.12
C TRP A 130 -1.96 7.88 3.88
N GLN A 131 -3.23 8.11 3.56
CA GLN A 131 -4.16 7.05 3.16
C GLN A 131 -3.64 6.32 1.92
N TYR A 132 -3.20 7.08 0.91
CA TYR A 132 -2.62 6.51 -0.31
C TYR A 132 -1.36 5.68 -0.02
N LEU A 133 -0.39 6.23 0.74
CA LEU A 133 0.83 5.50 1.11
C LEU A 133 0.52 4.23 1.93
N ALA A 134 -0.42 4.32 2.88
CA ALA A 134 -0.79 3.19 3.71
C ALA A 134 -1.43 2.06 2.88
N GLN A 135 -2.31 2.38 1.93
CA GLN A 135 -2.87 1.41 0.99
C GLN A 135 -1.78 0.75 0.13
N GLU A 136 -0.87 1.55 -0.44
CA GLU A 136 0.26 1.00 -1.22
C GLU A 136 1.17 0.09 -0.37
N LEU A 137 1.42 0.43 0.91
CA LEU A 137 2.19 -0.41 1.84
C LEU A 137 1.49 -1.75 2.11
N VAL A 138 0.18 -1.75 2.31
CA VAL A 138 -0.61 -2.97 2.49
C VAL A 138 -0.53 -3.84 1.23
N GLN A 139 -0.64 -3.26 0.03
CA GLN A 139 -0.48 -3.97 -1.23
C GLN A 139 0.94 -4.55 -1.39
N ALA A 140 1.97 -3.79 -1.03
CA ALA A 140 3.36 -4.28 -1.03
C ALA A 140 3.56 -5.46 -0.06
N ILE A 141 2.86 -5.46 1.07
CA ILE A 141 2.86 -6.57 2.03
C ILE A 141 2.17 -7.79 1.42
N TYR A 142 1.03 -7.65 0.76
CA TYR A 142 0.31 -8.74 0.10
C TYR A 142 1.15 -9.38 -1.00
N GLU A 143 1.83 -8.59 -1.83
CA GLU A 143 2.77 -9.12 -2.82
C GLU A 143 3.99 -9.80 -2.18
N THR A 144 4.57 -9.21 -1.12
CA THR A 144 5.76 -9.75 -0.44
C THR A 144 5.44 -11.05 0.31
N SER A 145 4.23 -11.18 0.81
CA SER A 145 3.72 -12.40 1.49
C SER A 145 3.15 -13.45 0.53
N GLU A 146 3.22 -13.20 -0.79
CA GLU A 146 2.68 -14.07 -1.85
C GLU A 146 1.15 -14.28 -1.77
N LYS A 147 0.44 -13.45 -1.02
CA LYS A 147 -1.03 -13.43 -1.00
C LYS A 147 -1.61 -12.89 -2.31
N GLU A 148 -0.93 -11.92 -2.91
CA GLU A 148 -1.29 -11.35 -4.21
C GLU A 148 -0.09 -11.39 -5.15
N ARG A 149 -0.38 -11.42 -6.44
CA ARG A 149 0.63 -11.34 -7.50
C ARG A 149 0.74 -9.90 -8.00
N PRO A 150 1.91 -9.47 -8.50
CA PRO A 150 2.02 -8.21 -9.21
C PRO A 150 1.01 -8.14 -10.36
N PHE A 151 0.54 -6.93 -10.64
CA PHE A 151 -0.30 -6.70 -11.82
C PHE A 151 0.47 -7.07 -13.07
N GLU A 152 -0.17 -7.87 -13.95
CA GLU A 152 0.40 -8.28 -15.23
C GLU A 152 -0.64 -8.14 -16.33
N LEU A 153 -0.24 -7.48 -17.44
CA LEU A 153 -1.05 -7.30 -18.62
C LEU A 153 -0.27 -7.79 -19.85
N HIS A 154 -0.83 -8.76 -20.56
CA HIS A 154 -0.33 -9.28 -21.81
C HIS A 154 -1.06 -8.64 -22.98
N ILE A 155 -0.31 -8.06 -23.91
CA ILE A 155 -0.81 -7.48 -25.15
C ILE A 155 -0.18 -8.24 -26.30
N LEU A 156 -1.02 -8.83 -27.15
CA LEU A 156 -0.61 -9.54 -28.35
C LEU A 156 -1.21 -8.85 -29.58
N ASP A 157 -0.35 -8.32 -30.44
CA ASP A 157 -0.72 -7.77 -31.75
C ASP A 157 -0.27 -8.74 -32.85
N THR A 158 -1.25 -9.32 -33.56
CA THR A 158 -1.01 -10.29 -34.61
C THR A 158 -1.44 -9.72 -35.96
N THR A 159 -0.49 -9.51 -36.85
CA THR A 159 -0.72 -9.05 -38.21
C THR A 159 -0.25 -10.08 -39.26
N SER A 160 -0.60 -9.89 -40.53
CA SER A 160 -0.09 -10.70 -41.62
C SER A 160 1.44 -10.62 -41.80
N GLN A 161 2.09 -9.64 -41.14
CA GLN A 161 3.54 -9.41 -41.23
C GLN A 161 4.32 -9.94 -40.01
N GLY A 162 3.63 -10.50 -39.02
CA GLY A 162 4.24 -11.05 -37.82
C GLY A 162 3.44 -10.79 -36.56
N SER A 163 3.95 -11.25 -35.42
CA SER A 163 3.37 -11.03 -34.10
C SER A 163 4.28 -10.15 -33.25
N ARG A 164 3.66 -9.27 -32.48
CA ARG A 164 4.32 -8.42 -31.47
C ARG A 164 3.67 -8.70 -30.12
N GLU A 165 4.49 -8.90 -29.13
CA GLU A 165 4.04 -9.13 -27.78
C GLU A 165 4.58 -8.02 -26.85
N ALA A 166 3.76 -7.56 -25.93
CA ALA A 166 4.18 -6.71 -24.83
C ALA A 166 3.60 -7.25 -23.53
N ILE A 167 4.44 -7.37 -22.50
CA ILE A 167 4.04 -7.78 -21.16
C ILE A 167 4.38 -6.60 -20.24
N LEU A 168 3.36 -5.98 -19.68
CA LEU A 168 3.50 -4.99 -18.62
C LEU A 168 3.37 -5.71 -17.27
N THR A 169 4.35 -5.52 -16.40
CA THR A 169 4.29 -5.96 -14.99
C THR A 169 4.47 -4.74 -14.11
N ALA A 170 3.53 -4.49 -13.18
CA ALA A 170 3.64 -3.45 -12.16
C ALA A 170 3.59 -4.10 -10.77
N SER A 171 4.57 -3.77 -9.92
CA SER A 171 4.73 -4.38 -8.60
C SER A 171 4.81 -3.33 -7.50
N PHE A 172 3.93 -3.45 -6.52
CA PHE A 172 4.02 -2.68 -5.28
C PHE A 172 5.25 -3.06 -4.47
N ARG A 173 5.65 -4.34 -4.44
CA ARG A 173 6.82 -4.79 -3.68
C ARG A 173 8.07 -3.99 -4.05
N THR A 174 8.33 -3.81 -5.34
CA THR A 174 9.50 -3.10 -5.87
C THR A 174 9.20 -1.65 -6.24
N ARG A 175 7.91 -1.25 -6.18
CA ARG A 175 7.40 0.08 -6.52
C ARG A 175 7.89 0.57 -7.88
N ASN A 176 7.77 -0.28 -8.89
CA ASN A 176 8.08 0.03 -10.28
C ASN A 176 7.20 -0.77 -11.24
N ALA A 177 7.24 -0.36 -12.51
CA ALA A 177 6.71 -1.15 -13.59
C ALA A 177 7.78 -1.47 -14.62
N GLN A 178 7.58 -2.56 -15.33
CA GLN A 178 8.42 -2.96 -16.45
C GLN A 178 7.57 -3.39 -17.64
N VAL A 179 8.04 -3.05 -18.83
CA VAL A 179 7.44 -3.51 -20.09
C VAL A 179 8.47 -4.36 -20.84
N LYS A 180 8.18 -5.64 -20.98
CA LYS A 180 8.91 -6.55 -21.85
C LYS A 180 8.22 -6.56 -23.21
N ARG A 181 8.97 -6.25 -24.28
CA ARG A 181 8.47 -6.31 -25.67
C ARG A 181 9.20 -7.40 -26.41
N VAL A 182 8.47 -8.17 -27.22
CA VAL A 182 9.03 -9.18 -28.12
C VAL A 182 8.55 -8.85 -29.55
N VAL A 183 9.51 -8.62 -30.44
CA VAL A 183 9.26 -8.35 -31.87
C VAL A 183 10.21 -9.18 -32.66
N ASP A 184 9.69 -10.03 -33.57
CA ASP A 184 10.49 -10.92 -34.41
C ASP A 184 11.51 -11.79 -33.65
N GLY A 185 11.08 -12.31 -32.49
CA GLY A 185 11.91 -13.12 -31.59
C GLY A 185 12.97 -12.37 -30.79
N LYS A 186 13.08 -11.04 -30.95
CA LYS A 186 13.98 -10.20 -30.17
C LYS A 186 13.22 -9.58 -28.98
N SER A 187 13.74 -9.76 -27.76
CA SER A 187 13.17 -9.17 -26.56
C SER A 187 13.91 -7.89 -26.14
N SER A 188 13.17 -6.93 -25.64
CA SER A 188 13.67 -5.73 -24.96
C SER A 188 12.89 -5.50 -23.66
N LEU A 189 13.56 -4.96 -22.64
CA LEU A 189 12.97 -4.66 -21.34
C LEU A 189 13.15 -3.17 -21.06
N ARG A 190 12.09 -2.51 -20.61
CA ARG A 190 12.09 -1.11 -20.19
C ARG A 190 11.46 -0.97 -18.82
N PHE A 191 12.10 -0.22 -17.93
CA PHE A 191 11.57 0.10 -16.61
C PHE A 191 10.92 1.49 -16.63
N TYR A 192 9.84 1.60 -15.89
CA TYR A 192 9.08 2.83 -15.68
C TYR A 192 9.02 3.13 -14.18
N PRO A 193 9.31 4.36 -13.75
CA PRO A 193 9.13 4.75 -12.35
C PRO A 193 7.66 4.71 -11.96
N TRP A 194 7.39 4.48 -10.68
CA TRP A 194 6.02 4.31 -10.17
C TRP A 194 5.09 5.47 -10.51
N GLN A 195 5.61 6.69 -10.46
CA GLN A 195 4.88 7.91 -10.79
C GLN A 195 4.34 7.96 -12.23
N ASP A 196 4.88 7.18 -13.14
CA ASP A 196 4.45 7.12 -14.56
C ASP A 196 3.30 6.11 -14.77
N ILE A 197 3.01 5.25 -13.77
CA ILE A 197 2.00 4.19 -13.88
C ILE A 197 0.61 4.74 -14.18
N PRO A 198 0.08 5.80 -13.50
CA PRO A 198 -1.23 6.34 -13.81
C PRO A 198 -1.38 6.73 -15.29
N SER A 199 -0.40 7.45 -15.83
CA SER A 199 -0.41 7.85 -17.25
C SER A 199 -0.31 6.66 -18.20
N LEU A 200 0.45 5.62 -17.83
CA LEU A 200 0.54 4.39 -18.60
C LEU A 200 -0.80 3.65 -18.60
N MET A 201 -1.47 3.58 -17.46
CA MET A 201 -2.79 2.94 -17.34
C MET A 201 -3.87 3.71 -18.11
N GLU A 202 -3.86 5.05 -18.09
CA GLU A 202 -4.75 5.87 -18.90
C GLU A 202 -4.64 5.54 -20.40
N ILE A 203 -3.41 5.41 -20.92
CA ILE A 203 -3.17 5.03 -22.32
C ILE A 203 -3.72 3.62 -22.61
N LEU A 204 -3.52 2.68 -21.71
CA LEU A 204 -3.98 1.30 -21.85
C LEU A 204 -5.52 1.20 -21.84
N TYR A 205 -6.19 1.93 -20.95
CA TYR A 205 -7.66 1.92 -20.87
C TYR A 205 -8.34 2.74 -21.98
N ALA A 206 -7.65 3.73 -22.54
CA ALA A 206 -8.16 4.51 -23.67
C ALA A 206 -8.00 3.78 -25.02
N ALA A 207 -7.19 2.72 -25.09
CA ALA A 207 -6.97 1.97 -26.32
C ALA A 207 -8.18 1.07 -26.66
N ASP A 208 -8.60 1.09 -27.90
CA ASP A 208 -9.62 0.20 -28.43
C ASP A 208 -8.95 -1.17 -28.76
N TRP A 209 -9.20 -2.16 -27.93
CA TRP A 209 -8.56 -3.49 -28.01
C TRP A 209 -9.35 -4.50 -28.84
N LEU A 210 -10.08 -4.06 -29.89
CA LEU A 210 -10.83 -4.93 -30.80
C LEU A 210 -9.96 -5.52 -31.92
#